data_6f136fcaf6fb067c41f9bc6562f928a0
#
_entry.id   6f136fcaf6fb067c41f9bc6562f928a0
#
_cell.length_a   1.000
_cell.length_b   1.000
_cell.length_c   1.000
_cell.angle_alpha   90.00
_cell.angle_beta   90.00
_cell.angle_gamma   90.00
#
_symmetry.space_group_name_H-M   'P 1'
#
loop_
_entity.id
_entity.type
_entity.pdbx_description
1 polymer ?
#
loop_
_entity_poly.entity_id
_entity_poly.type
_entity_poly.pdbx_seq_one_letter_code
_entity_poly.pdbx_strand_id
1 'polypeptide(L)'
;MLPGKQIASHLGVTKTVVLLFIVVFAWQSSVIEAFSKGIASPSERHQIREVHGIAKQAVPTLPDLASINVHQGLRYYDLGRWQKAIVAFSDALAINPNFAVAHFGLGVTYSRLENWEEALAYFKKTIELSPTFAHGYLGLGITYNILGFNVEAMKAIKTAVLIDPRFAQARHALALCYLRNGDRSSALEEYEILRGLDPDLAAQLILLINK
;
A
#
# COMPACT_ATOMS: atom_id res chain seq x y z
N MET A 1 8.87 35.39 9.28
CA MET A 1 9.12 34.33 8.30
C MET A 1 8.16 33.20 8.59
N LEU A 2 7.15 32.98 7.74
CA LEU A 2 6.07 32.02 7.98
C LEU A 2 6.50 30.62 7.50
N PRO A 3 6.36 29.56 8.31
CA PRO A 3 6.80 28.20 7.97
C PRO A 3 5.95 27.48 6.88
N GLY A 4 4.93 28.17 6.33
CA GLY A 4 4.00 27.54 5.37
C GLY A 4 4.52 27.37 3.93
N LYS A 5 5.60 28.01 3.53
CA LYS A 5 6.10 27.93 2.15
C LYS A 5 6.91 26.67 1.81
N GLN A 6 7.50 26.03 2.79
CA GLN A 6 8.32 24.83 2.57
C GLN A 6 7.52 23.52 2.50
N ILE A 7 6.35 23.47 3.11
CA ILE A 7 5.50 22.27 3.12
C ILE A 7 4.77 22.08 1.77
N ALA A 8 4.44 23.18 1.08
CA ALA A 8 3.69 23.13 -0.17
C ALA A 8 4.47 22.61 -1.38
N SER A 9 5.82 22.67 -1.36
CA SER A 9 6.67 22.22 -2.48
C SER A 9 6.87 20.70 -2.53
N HIS A 10 6.64 20.00 -1.41
CA HIS A 10 6.82 18.55 -1.33
C HIS A 10 5.54 17.74 -1.56
N LEU A 11 4.36 18.36 -1.44
CA LEU A 11 3.07 17.64 -1.47
C LEU A 11 2.37 17.63 -2.84
N GLY A 12 2.94 18.19 -3.90
CA GLY A 12 2.30 18.25 -5.22
C GLY A 12 0.91 18.88 -5.24
N VAL A 13 0.56 19.64 -4.17
CA VAL A 13 -0.73 20.26 -3.96
C VAL A 13 -0.82 21.50 -4.82
N THR A 14 -1.83 21.59 -5.70
CA THR A 14 -2.03 22.77 -6.56
C THR A 14 -2.19 24.03 -5.71
N LYS A 15 -1.73 25.18 -6.24
CA LYS A 15 -1.84 26.50 -5.56
C LYS A 15 -3.26 26.78 -5.02
N THR A 16 -4.27 26.21 -5.67
CA THR A 16 -5.67 26.32 -5.29
C THR A 16 -5.99 25.66 -3.95
N VAL A 17 -5.41 24.48 -3.70
CA VAL A 17 -5.62 23.72 -2.43
C VAL A 17 -4.90 24.42 -1.28
N VAL A 18 -3.69 24.97 -1.52
CA VAL A 18 -2.95 25.75 -0.52
C VAL A 18 -3.70 27.03 -0.17
N LEU A 19 -4.26 27.72 -1.16
CA LEU A 19 -5.10 28.91 -0.92
C LEU A 19 -6.37 28.56 -0.15
N LEU A 20 -7.03 27.44 -0.48
CA LEU A 20 -8.18 26.95 0.28
C LEU A 20 -7.80 26.61 1.74
N PHE A 21 -6.65 25.99 1.96
CA PHE A 21 -6.16 25.69 3.32
C PHE A 21 -5.86 26.95 4.12
N ILE A 22 -5.22 27.95 3.50
CA ILE A 22 -4.93 29.24 4.16
C ILE A 22 -6.20 30.01 4.46
N VAL A 23 -7.15 30.03 3.54
CA VAL A 23 -8.46 30.70 3.73
C VAL A 23 -9.27 29.99 4.80
N VAL A 24 -9.32 28.65 4.80
CA VAL A 24 -10.06 27.87 5.81
C VAL A 24 -9.40 28.01 7.20
N PHE A 25 -8.06 28.02 7.27
CA PHE A 25 -7.34 28.16 8.54
C PHE A 25 -7.44 29.56 9.13
N ALA A 26 -7.33 30.60 8.28
CA ALA A 26 -7.53 32.00 8.68
C ALA A 26 -8.98 32.25 9.11
N TRP A 27 -9.93 31.64 8.40
CA TRP A 27 -11.37 31.75 8.70
C TRP A 27 -11.72 31.00 9.99
N GLN A 28 -11.15 29.79 10.23
CA GLN A 28 -11.32 29.07 11.49
C GLN A 28 -10.81 29.87 12.69
N SER A 29 -9.67 30.54 12.58
CA SER A 29 -9.14 31.35 13.66
C SER A 29 -10.05 32.54 14.00
N SER A 30 -10.56 33.25 12.98
CA SER A 30 -11.50 34.38 13.17
C SER A 30 -12.85 33.91 13.71
N VAL A 31 -13.35 32.77 13.28
CA VAL A 31 -14.62 32.19 13.73
C VAL A 31 -14.52 31.66 15.17
N ILE A 32 -13.41 31.03 15.53
CA ILE A 32 -13.16 30.58 16.92
C ILE A 32 -13.07 31.80 17.87
N GLU A 33 -12.46 32.90 17.41
CA GLU A 33 -12.34 34.12 18.16
C GLU A 33 -13.68 34.84 18.33
N ALA A 34 -14.53 34.90 17.29
CA ALA A 34 -15.88 35.42 17.36
C ALA A 34 -16.81 34.58 18.24
N PHE A 35 -16.63 33.25 18.23
CA PHE A 35 -17.41 32.35 19.09
C PHE A 35 -17.00 32.46 20.58
N SER A 36 -15.71 32.63 20.87
CA SER A 36 -15.21 32.84 22.24
C SER A 36 -15.63 34.15 22.85
N LYS A 37 -15.91 35.18 22.02
CA LYS A 37 -16.37 36.52 22.42
C LYS A 37 -17.89 36.69 22.47
N GLY A 38 -18.69 35.67 22.10
CA GLY A 38 -20.15 35.70 22.17
C GLY A 38 -20.84 36.70 21.21
N ILE A 39 -20.13 37.19 20.17
CA ILE A 39 -20.54 38.33 19.33
C ILE A 39 -21.40 37.89 18.11
N ALA A 40 -21.45 36.61 17.79
CA ALA A 40 -22.16 36.11 16.61
C ALA A 40 -23.68 36.04 16.82
N SER A 41 -24.44 36.62 15.88
CA SER A 41 -25.90 36.54 15.86
C SER A 41 -26.42 35.11 15.61
N PRO A 42 -27.67 34.78 15.93
CA PRO A 42 -28.25 33.47 15.67
C PRO A 42 -28.19 33.03 14.19
N SER A 43 -28.34 33.94 13.25
CA SER A 43 -28.26 33.70 11.79
C SER A 43 -26.83 33.43 11.36
N GLU A 44 -25.85 34.14 11.87
CA GLU A 44 -24.42 33.89 11.60
C GLU A 44 -23.97 32.56 12.16
N ARG A 45 -24.46 32.18 13.35
CA ARG A 45 -24.21 30.85 13.92
C ARG A 45 -24.77 29.71 13.07
N HIS A 46 -25.92 29.90 12.43
CA HIS A 46 -26.51 28.93 11.52
C HIS A 46 -25.68 28.77 10.25
N GLN A 47 -25.31 29.89 9.60
CA GLN A 47 -24.43 29.87 8.41
C GLN A 47 -23.07 29.29 8.69
N ILE A 48 -22.47 29.59 9.85
CA ILE A 48 -21.19 29.01 10.27
C ILE A 48 -21.30 27.47 10.42
N ARG A 49 -22.38 26.94 11.01
CA ARG A 49 -22.62 25.49 11.12
C ARG A 49 -22.78 24.83 9.77
N GLU A 50 -23.51 25.49 8.85
CA GLU A 50 -23.74 24.94 7.52
C GLU A 50 -22.44 24.89 6.70
N VAL A 51 -21.66 25.99 6.70
CA VAL A 51 -20.34 26.03 6.05
C VAL A 51 -19.35 25.05 6.68
N HIS A 52 -19.37 24.90 8.02
CA HIS A 52 -18.53 23.92 8.72
C HIS A 52 -18.93 22.47 8.38
N GLY A 53 -20.25 22.21 8.23
CA GLY A 53 -20.77 20.94 7.75
C GLY A 53 -20.31 20.60 6.33
N ILE A 54 -20.37 21.57 5.42
CA ILE A 54 -19.92 21.45 4.02
C ILE A 54 -18.40 21.28 3.97
N ALA A 55 -17.64 22.06 4.74
CA ALA A 55 -16.18 21.95 4.80
C ALA A 55 -15.73 20.60 5.34
N LYS A 56 -16.41 20.06 6.35
CA LYS A 56 -16.12 18.73 6.91
C LYS A 56 -16.40 17.60 5.92
N GLN A 57 -17.35 17.79 4.99
CA GLN A 57 -17.63 16.81 3.92
C GLN A 57 -16.71 16.97 2.71
N ALA A 58 -16.17 18.17 2.48
CA ALA A 58 -15.37 18.49 1.29
C ALA A 58 -13.86 18.30 1.48
N VAL A 59 -13.37 18.28 2.73
CA VAL A 59 -11.94 18.11 3.02
C VAL A 59 -11.68 16.65 3.43
N PRO A 60 -10.90 15.89 2.64
CA PRO A 60 -10.51 14.56 3.02
C PRO A 60 -9.82 14.56 4.39
N THR A 61 -10.13 13.57 5.22
CA THR A 61 -9.41 13.35 6.47
C THR A 61 -7.97 12.89 6.19
N LEU A 62 -7.06 13.01 7.15
CA LEU A 62 -5.68 12.53 6.97
C LEU A 62 -5.61 11.05 6.55
N PRO A 63 -6.39 10.12 7.14
CA PRO A 63 -6.45 8.74 6.66
C PRO A 63 -6.94 8.62 5.21
N ASP A 64 -7.90 9.46 4.79
CA ASP A 64 -8.38 9.46 3.40
C ASP A 64 -7.30 9.95 2.44
N LEU A 65 -6.52 10.96 2.81
CA LEU A 65 -5.39 11.44 2.01
C LEU A 65 -4.31 10.37 1.84
N ALA A 66 -4.01 9.62 2.90
CA ALA A 66 -3.07 8.49 2.80
C ALA A 66 -3.58 7.43 1.82
N SER A 67 -4.87 7.10 1.87
CA SER A 67 -5.50 6.16 0.95
C SER A 67 -5.50 6.67 -0.49
N ILE A 68 -5.77 7.96 -0.72
CA ILE A 68 -5.69 8.60 -2.04
C ILE A 68 -4.28 8.47 -2.62
N ASN A 69 -3.25 8.72 -1.82
CA ASN A 69 -1.86 8.59 -2.25
C ASN A 69 -1.50 7.13 -2.58
N VAL A 70 -2.01 6.15 -1.83
CA VAL A 70 -1.86 4.72 -2.17
C VAL A 70 -2.51 4.41 -3.51
N HIS A 71 -3.75 4.84 -3.75
CA HIS A 71 -4.42 4.62 -5.03
C HIS A 71 -3.66 5.29 -6.20
N GLN A 72 -3.10 6.47 -5.97
CA GLN A 72 -2.26 7.14 -6.97
C GLN A 72 -0.97 6.37 -7.23
N GLY A 73 -0.35 5.81 -6.18
CA GLY A 73 0.82 4.94 -6.29
C GLY A 73 0.55 3.70 -7.11
N LEU A 74 -0.58 3.01 -6.86
CA LEU A 74 -1.02 1.85 -7.64
C LEU A 74 -1.22 2.21 -9.13
N ARG A 75 -1.88 3.32 -9.41
CA ARG A 75 -2.05 3.80 -10.80
C ARG A 75 -0.72 4.08 -11.49
N TYR A 76 0.24 4.69 -10.80
CA TYR A 76 1.57 4.90 -11.38
C TYR A 76 2.32 3.59 -11.58
N TYR A 77 2.16 2.64 -10.67
CA TYR A 77 2.71 1.30 -10.80
C TYR A 77 2.18 0.59 -12.05
N ASP A 78 0.86 0.56 -12.25
CA ASP A 78 0.20 -0.07 -13.40
C ASP A 78 0.64 0.58 -14.74
N LEU A 79 0.94 1.89 -14.72
CA LEU A 79 1.46 2.63 -15.87
C LEU A 79 2.98 2.45 -16.09
N GLY A 80 3.67 1.63 -15.30
CA GLY A 80 5.12 1.46 -15.35
C GLY A 80 5.92 2.69 -14.90
N ARG A 81 5.29 3.65 -14.23
CA ARG A 81 5.92 4.89 -13.74
C ARG A 81 6.47 4.70 -12.33
N TRP A 82 7.44 3.77 -12.20
CA TRP A 82 7.91 3.26 -10.92
C TRP A 82 8.36 4.37 -9.95
N GLN A 83 9.11 5.37 -10.45
CA GLN A 83 9.57 6.46 -9.60
C GLN A 83 8.44 7.32 -9.04
N LYS A 84 7.39 7.55 -9.84
CA LYS A 84 6.19 8.27 -9.37
C LYS A 84 5.38 7.42 -8.38
N ALA A 85 5.36 6.11 -8.56
CA ALA A 85 4.72 5.19 -7.62
C ALA A 85 5.42 5.25 -6.25
N ILE A 86 6.76 5.21 -6.22
CA ILE A 86 7.55 5.36 -4.98
C ILE A 86 7.19 6.66 -4.27
N VAL A 87 7.16 7.80 -4.98
CA VAL A 87 6.81 9.09 -4.37
C VAL A 87 5.42 9.03 -3.75
N ALA A 88 4.42 8.55 -4.49
CA ALA A 88 3.04 8.51 -4.01
C ALA A 88 2.87 7.58 -2.78
N PHE A 89 3.51 6.40 -2.77
CA PHE A 89 3.48 5.52 -1.59
C PHE A 89 4.24 6.13 -0.41
N SER A 90 5.36 6.84 -0.66
CA SER A 90 6.10 7.54 0.39
C SER A 90 5.30 8.70 0.99
N ASP A 91 4.54 9.44 0.18
CA ASP A 91 3.63 10.49 0.63
C ASP A 91 2.51 9.90 1.50
N ALA A 92 2.01 8.71 1.15
CA ALA A 92 1.06 7.98 2.00
C ALA A 92 1.67 7.63 3.37
N LEU A 93 2.93 7.18 3.39
CA LEU A 93 3.63 6.85 4.64
C LEU A 93 4.03 8.07 5.46
N ALA A 94 4.24 9.23 4.82
CA ALA A 94 4.44 10.49 5.53
C ALA A 94 3.20 10.91 6.34
N ILE A 95 2.00 10.53 5.86
CA ILE A 95 0.72 10.77 6.54
C ILE A 95 0.42 9.66 7.56
N ASN A 96 0.58 8.40 7.16
CA ASN A 96 0.35 7.23 8.01
C ASN A 96 1.54 6.26 7.92
N PRO A 97 2.54 6.37 8.82
CA PRO A 97 3.73 5.51 8.82
C PRO A 97 3.44 4.00 8.99
N ASN A 98 2.28 3.65 9.54
CA ASN A 98 1.88 2.26 9.78
C ASN A 98 0.91 1.72 8.71
N PHE A 99 0.89 2.31 7.53
CA PHE A 99 0.00 1.88 6.46
C PHE A 99 0.60 0.68 5.70
N ALA A 100 0.27 -0.53 6.12
CA ALA A 100 0.82 -1.77 5.57
C ALA A 100 0.72 -1.87 4.04
N VAL A 101 -0.39 -1.39 3.44
CA VAL A 101 -0.59 -1.42 1.98
C VAL A 101 0.40 -0.50 1.25
N ALA A 102 0.77 0.65 1.83
CA ALA A 102 1.78 1.53 1.24
C ALA A 102 3.19 0.92 1.32
N HIS A 103 3.53 0.27 2.44
CA HIS A 103 4.76 -0.51 2.53
C HIS A 103 4.80 -1.64 1.50
N PHE A 104 3.70 -2.39 1.33
CA PHE A 104 3.59 -3.42 0.30
C PHE A 104 3.79 -2.84 -1.10
N GLY A 105 3.14 -1.70 -1.41
CA GLY A 105 3.29 -1.00 -2.69
C GLY A 105 4.74 -0.60 -2.99
N LEU A 106 5.48 -0.10 -1.99
CA LEU A 106 6.91 0.17 -2.12
C LEU A 106 7.71 -1.12 -2.35
N GLY A 107 7.45 -2.18 -1.59
CA GLY A 107 8.10 -3.47 -1.77
C GLY A 107 7.96 -4.01 -3.19
N VAL A 108 6.74 -3.99 -3.73
CA VAL A 108 6.46 -4.43 -5.11
C VAL A 108 7.13 -3.50 -6.13
N THR A 109 7.12 -2.18 -5.89
CA THR A 109 7.73 -1.21 -6.82
C THR A 109 9.26 -1.34 -6.84
N TYR A 110 9.90 -1.51 -5.70
CA TYR A 110 11.35 -1.77 -5.63
C TYR A 110 11.72 -3.12 -6.26
N SER A 111 10.90 -4.15 -6.11
CA SER A 111 11.09 -5.44 -6.80
C SER A 111 11.08 -5.29 -8.33
N ARG A 112 10.24 -4.38 -8.88
CA ARG A 112 10.23 -4.07 -10.33
C ARG A 112 11.48 -3.34 -10.80
N LEU A 113 12.13 -2.61 -9.89
CA LEU A 113 13.41 -1.92 -10.12
C LEU A 113 14.62 -2.81 -9.80
N GLU A 114 14.39 -4.07 -9.45
CA GLU A 114 15.41 -5.05 -9.04
C GLU A 114 16.22 -4.63 -7.80
N ASN A 115 15.68 -3.71 -7.00
CA ASN A 115 16.24 -3.28 -5.73
C ASN A 115 15.73 -4.21 -4.63
N TRP A 116 16.36 -5.40 -4.56
CA TRP A 116 15.84 -6.53 -3.76
C TRP A 116 15.99 -6.32 -2.26
N GLU A 117 17.02 -5.62 -1.80
CA GLU A 117 17.26 -5.30 -0.40
C GLU A 117 16.19 -4.36 0.16
N GLU A 118 15.86 -3.31 -0.60
CA GLU A 118 14.78 -2.38 -0.26
C GLU A 118 13.42 -3.08 -0.29
N ALA A 119 13.17 -3.89 -1.32
CA ALA A 119 11.94 -4.68 -1.41
C ALA A 119 11.78 -5.60 -0.19
N LEU A 120 12.85 -6.28 0.22
CA LEU A 120 12.88 -7.14 1.40
C LEU A 120 12.51 -6.37 2.68
N ALA A 121 13.09 -5.17 2.86
CA ALA A 121 12.81 -4.33 4.03
C ALA A 121 11.33 -3.92 4.08
N TYR A 122 10.76 -3.50 2.95
CA TYR A 122 9.37 -3.09 2.87
C TYR A 122 8.39 -4.25 3.04
N PHE A 123 8.66 -5.43 2.48
CA PHE A 123 7.82 -6.61 2.72
C PHE A 123 7.88 -7.09 4.18
N LYS A 124 9.05 -7.04 4.83
CA LYS A 124 9.16 -7.31 6.27
C LYS A 124 8.29 -6.35 7.08
N LYS A 125 8.33 -5.05 6.75
CA LYS A 125 7.51 -4.05 7.44
C LYS A 125 6.02 -4.28 7.18
N THR A 126 5.64 -4.70 5.98
CA THR A 126 4.25 -5.05 5.65
C THR A 126 3.71 -6.14 6.57
N ILE A 127 4.43 -7.25 6.74
CA ILE A 127 3.98 -8.38 7.57
C ILE A 127 4.08 -8.09 9.08
N GLU A 128 4.99 -7.22 9.49
CA GLU A 128 5.04 -6.72 10.88
C GLU A 128 3.75 -5.95 11.22
N LEU A 129 3.32 -5.06 10.32
CA LEU A 129 2.12 -4.24 10.50
C LEU A 129 0.81 -5.02 10.27
N SER A 130 0.84 -6.00 9.39
CA SER A 130 -0.33 -6.83 9.05
C SER A 130 0.07 -8.31 8.91
N PRO A 131 0.13 -9.07 10.01
CA PRO A 131 0.57 -10.47 10.02
C PRO A 131 -0.31 -11.44 9.24
N THR A 132 -1.50 -11.03 8.83
CA THR A 132 -2.43 -11.81 8.00
C THR A 132 -2.42 -11.41 6.53
N PHE A 133 -1.48 -10.57 6.10
CA PHE A 133 -1.41 -10.08 4.73
C PHE A 133 -0.64 -11.09 3.84
N ALA A 134 -1.36 -12.07 3.26
CA ALA A 134 -0.77 -13.16 2.47
C ALA A 134 0.13 -12.69 1.33
N HIS A 135 -0.25 -11.61 0.61
CA HIS A 135 0.55 -11.04 -0.47
C HIS A 135 1.91 -10.51 0.02
N GLY A 136 1.99 -9.97 1.23
CA GLY A 136 3.26 -9.54 1.85
C GLY A 136 4.22 -10.71 2.05
N TYR A 137 3.70 -11.84 2.53
CA TYR A 137 4.49 -13.08 2.67
C TYR A 137 4.92 -13.66 1.32
N LEU A 138 4.06 -13.61 0.29
CA LEU A 138 4.46 -14.05 -1.05
C LEU A 138 5.56 -13.14 -1.60
N GLY A 139 5.43 -11.81 -1.52
CA GLY A 139 6.45 -10.85 -1.93
C GLY A 139 7.79 -11.08 -1.21
N LEU A 140 7.72 -11.27 0.11
CA LEU A 140 8.88 -11.61 0.95
C LEU A 140 9.55 -12.90 0.48
N GLY A 141 8.76 -13.95 0.24
CA GLY A 141 9.26 -15.26 -0.19
C GLY A 141 9.91 -15.20 -1.57
N ILE A 142 9.31 -14.53 -2.54
CA ILE A 142 9.91 -14.33 -3.87
C ILE A 142 11.22 -13.56 -3.77
N THR A 143 11.26 -12.49 -2.96
CA THR A 143 12.47 -11.68 -2.76
C THR A 143 13.59 -12.50 -2.12
N TYR A 144 13.29 -13.28 -1.07
CA TYR A 144 14.26 -14.21 -0.48
C TYR A 144 14.79 -15.22 -1.48
N ASN A 145 13.91 -15.74 -2.34
CA ASN A 145 14.30 -16.71 -3.37
C ASN A 145 15.31 -16.11 -4.38
N ILE A 146 15.09 -14.87 -4.80
CA ILE A 146 16.00 -14.16 -5.71
C ILE A 146 17.34 -13.87 -5.05
N LEU A 147 17.34 -13.54 -3.77
CA LEU A 147 18.54 -13.32 -2.97
C LEU A 147 19.26 -14.63 -2.55
N GLY A 148 18.71 -15.81 -2.91
CA GLY A 148 19.31 -17.10 -2.61
C GLY A 148 18.98 -17.67 -1.22
N PHE A 149 18.14 -17.01 -0.42
CA PHE A 149 17.70 -17.47 0.89
C PHE A 149 16.54 -18.47 0.76
N ASN A 150 16.84 -19.67 0.25
CA ASN A 150 15.84 -20.65 -0.16
C ASN A 150 14.97 -21.17 1.00
N VAL A 151 15.55 -21.32 2.19
CA VAL A 151 14.82 -21.80 3.39
C VAL A 151 13.81 -20.75 3.86
N GLU A 152 14.23 -19.49 3.95
CA GLU A 152 13.40 -18.36 4.32
C GLU A 152 12.30 -18.13 3.29
N ALA A 153 12.64 -18.26 2.00
CA ALA A 153 11.69 -18.16 0.90
C ALA A 153 10.56 -19.18 1.04
N MET A 154 10.89 -20.47 1.20
CA MET A 154 9.90 -21.53 1.38
C MET A 154 9.04 -21.29 2.62
N LYS A 155 9.64 -20.88 3.74
CA LYS A 155 8.90 -20.58 4.98
C LYS A 155 7.89 -19.46 4.77
N ALA A 156 8.30 -18.36 4.12
CA ALA A 156 7.41 -17.23 3.85
C ALA A 156 6.27 -17.62 2.90
N ILE A 157 6.57 -18.34 1.82
CA ILE A 157 5.53 -18.78 0.85
C ILE A 157 4.55 -19.76 1.50
N LYS A 158 5.01 -20.71 2.34
CA LYS A 158 4.14 -21.60 3.12
C LYS A 158 3.20 -20.79 4.03
N THR A 159 3.71 -19.73 4.65
CA THR A 159 2.87 -18.85 5.48
C THR A 159 1.81 -18.13 4.64
N ALA A 160 2.14 -17.68 3.43
CA ALA A 160 1.15 -17.08 2.52
C ALA A 160 0.01 -18.06 2.17
N VAL A 161 0.36 -19.33 1.87
CA VAL A 161 -0.63 -20.39 1.59
C VAL A 161 -1.45 -20.76 2.83
N LEU A 162 -0.84 -20.71 4.03
CA LEU A 162 -1.56 -20.97 5.29
C LEU A 162 -2.59 -19.87 5.58
N ILE A 163 -2.25 -18.59 5.32
CA ILE A 163 -3.14 -17.45 5.52
C ILE A 163 -4.29 -17.48 4.50
N ASP A 164 -3.97 -17.70 3.23
CA ASP A 164 -4.96 -17.85 2.17
C ASP A 164 -4.73 -19.16 1.39
N PRO A 165 -5.43 -20.23 1.76
CA PRO A 165 -5.32 -21.53 1.07
C PRO A 165 -5.76 -21.52 -0.40
N ARG A 166 -6.47 -20.48 -0.86
CA ARG A 166 -6.91 -20.32 -2.25
C ARG A 166 -6.02 -19.38 -3.06
N PHE A 167 -4.95 -18.88 -2.50
CA PHE A 167 -4.01 -17.99 -3.19
C PHE A 167 -3.19 -18.76 -4.24
N ALA A 168 -3.68 -18.81 -5.46
CA ALA A 168 -3.11 -19.61 -6.55
C ALA A 168 -1.64 -19.26 -6.83
N GLN A 169 -1.28 -17.99 -6.83
CA GLN A 169 0.09 -17.55 -7.08
C GLN A 169 1.06 -18.02 -5.97
N ALA A 170 0.62 -18.02 -4.71
CA ALA A 170 1.43 -18.52 -3.60
C ALA A 170 1.62 -20.05 -3.68
N ARG A 171 0.59 -20.80 -4.06
CA ARG A 171 0.68 -22.24 -4.31
C ARG A 171 1.61 -22.57 -5.46
N HIS A 172 1.49 -21.85 -6.58
CA HIS A 172 2.41 -21.99 -7.70
C HIS A 172 3.87 -21.74 -7.26
N ALA A 173 4.12 -20.65 -6.52
CA ALA A 173 5.45 -20.36 -5.99
C ALA A 173 5.95 -21.44 -5.02
N LEU A 174 5.08 -22.03 -4.20
CA LEU A 174 5.41 -23.12 -3.30
C LEU A 174 5.82 -24.38 -4.07
N ALA A 175 5.05 -24.74 -5.11
CA ALA A 175 5.37 -25.86 -5.98
C ALA A 175 6.76 -25.69 -6.65
N LEU A 176 7.08 -24.48 -7.10
CA LEU A 176 8.42 -24.19 -7.65
C LEU A 176 9.53 -24.35 -6.61
N CYS A 177 9.26 -23.99 -5.35
CA CYS A 177 10.22 -24.25 -4.26
C CYS A 177 10.40 -25.75 -4.02
N TYR A 178 9.34 -26.55 -4.05
CA TYR A 178 9.42 -28.00 -3.93
C TYR A 178 10.22 -28.62 -5.09
N LEU A 179 9.96 -28.23 -6.33
CA LEU A 179 10.72 -28.71 -7.51
C LEU A 179 12.21 -28.39 -7.40
N ARG A 180 12.56 -27.19 -6.96
CA ARG A 180 13.96 -26.81 -6.77
C ARG A 180 14.67 -27.68 -5.72
N ASN A 181 13.94 -28.13 -4.71
CA ASN A 181 14.47 -29.03 -3.68
C ASN A 181 14.40 -30.53 -4.06
N GLY A 182 13.96 -30.85 -5.29
CA GLY A 182 13.79 -32.22 -5.76
C GLY A 182 12.55 -32.95 -5.23
N ASP A 183 11.70 -32.25 -4.51
CA ASP A 183 10.42 -32.78 -3.97
C ASP A 183 9.30 -32.69 -4.99
N ARG A 184 9.36 -33.57 -5.97
CA ARG A 184 8.37 -33.64 -7.05
C ARG A 184 6.99 -34.09 -6.55
N SER A 185 6.92 -34.89 -5.48
CA SER A 185 5.64 -35.34 -4.91
C SER A 185 4.83 -34.18 -4.34
N SER A 186 5.46 -33.34 -3.50
CA SER A 186 4.79 -32.15 -2.95
C SER A 186 4.44 -31.13 -4.04
N ALA A 187 5.25 -31.01 -5.10
CA ALA A 187 4.91 -30.17 -6.23
C ALA A 187 3.66 -30.66 -7.00
N LEU A 188 3.48 -31.98 -7.12
CA LEU A 188 2.28 -32.58 -7.72
C LEU A 188 1.02 -32.35 -6.85
N GLU A 189 1.14 -32.40 -5.53
CA GLU A 189 0.03 -32.08 -4.63
C GLU A 189 -0.45 -30.64 -4.83
N GLU A 190 0.47 -29.67 -4.92
CA GLU A 190 0.11 -28.29 -5.20
C GLU A 190 -0.50 -28.11 -6.60
N TYR A 191 -0.02 -28.89 -7.59
CA TYR A 191 -0.60 -28.89 -8.93
C TYR A 191 -2.06 -29.35 -8.93
N GLU A 192 -2.39 -30.43 -8.21
CA GLU A 192 -3.79 -30.90 -8.14
C GLU A 192 -4.72 -29.85 -7.53
N ILE A 193 -4.25 -29.11 -6.53
CA ILE A 193 -5.02 -28.01 -5.95
C ILE A 193 -5.16 -26.87 -6.96
N LEU A 194 -4.08 -26.51 -7.66
CA LEU A 194 -4.07 -25.42 -8.65
C LEU A 194 -5.02 -25.69 -9.82
N ARG A 195 -5.21 -26.94 -10.24
CA ARG A 195 -6.18 -27.29 -11.29
C ARG A 195 -7.58 -26.80 -11.00
N GLY A 196 -7.97 -26.74 -9.71
CA GLY A 196 -9.27 -26.26 -9.29
C GLY A 196 -9.31 -24.74 -9.04
N LEU A 197 -8.17 -24.07 -8.87
CA LEU A 197 -8.09 -22.67 -8.52
C LEU A 197 -7.74 -21.79 -9.73
N ASP A 198 -6.73 -22.20 -10.49
CA ASP A 198 -6.18 -21.48 -11.64
C ASP A 198 -5.60 -22.50 -12.63
N PRO A 199 -6.41 -22.94 -13.63
CA PRO A 199 -6.00 -23.91 -14.62
C PRO A 199 -4.79 -23.48 -15.46
N ASP A 200 -4.60 -22.16 -15.69
CA ASP A 200 -3.49 -21.65 -16.49
C ASP A 200 -2.16 -21.77 -15.74
N LEU A 201 -2.13 -21.43 -14.46
CA LEU A 201 -0.96 -21.67 -13.60
C LEU A 201 -0.70 -23.18 -13.43
N ALA A 202 -1.73 -24.00 -13.32
CA ALA A 202 -1.57 -25.44 -13.25
C ALA A 202 -0.96 -26.00 -14.54
N ALA A 203 -1.40 -25.54 -15.73
CA ALA A 203 -0.81 -25.97 -17.00
C ALA A 203 0.67 -25.59 -17.12
N GLN A 204 1.05 -24.41 -16.65
CA GLN A 204 2.47 -24.01 -16.59
C GLN A 204 3.28 -24.91 -15.64
N LEU A 205 2.74 -25.21 -14.47
CA LEU A 205 3.41 -26.01 -13.45
C LEU A 205 3.65 -27.46 -13.92
N ILE A 206 2.66 -28.11 -14.54
CA ILE A 206 2.81 -29.52 -14.97
C ILE A 206 3.89 -29.69 -16.06
N LEU A 207 4.09 -28.68 -16.90
CA LEU A 207 5.18 -28.66 -17.88
C LEU A 207 6.57 -28.64 -17.22
N LEU A 208 6.69 -27.99 -16.07
CA LEU A 208 7.92 -27.95 -15.29
C LEU A 208 8.14 -29.26 -14.49
N ILE A 209 7.06 -29.83 -13.97
CA ILE A 209 7.10 -31.09 -13.27
C ILE A 209 7.55 -32.23 -14.21
N ASN A 210 7.20 -32.20 -15.48
CA ASN A 210 7.47 -33.28 -16.43
C ASN A 210 8.83 -33.19 -17.15
N LYS A 211 9.62 -32.15 -16.84
CA LYS A 211 11.03 -32.03 -17.27
C LYS A 211 11.98 -32.76 -16.35
#